data_954352e0d7ea6140d97dc778bb5af891
#
_entry.id   954352e0d7ea6140d97dc778bb5af891
#
_cell.length_a   1.000
_cell.length_b   1.000
_cell.length_c   1.000
_cell.angle_alpha   90.00
_cell.angle_beta   90.00
_cell.angle_gamma   90.00
#
_symmetry.space_group_name_H-M   'P 1'
#
loop_
_entity.id
_entity.type
_entity.pdbx_description
1 polymer ?
#
loop_
_entity_poly.entity_id
_entity_poly.type
_entity_poly.pdbx_seq_one_letter_code
_entity_poly.pdbx_strand_id
1 'polypeptide(L)'
;HYDELAFYSMFEGNSYTMPFSSRSMERGKLLSEEYYDVNDRLRKKVNYRYKEVTPGSFVTADQMVLFFCTDLDNFMLGKVGTLTRTYTHAYLTDSVIETLYPQSGNTAFVIEKAYQYNKYKQLSQIAGRNSDGKSTLTEYVYAATLPEYKWMEEAHILSPVSSKKEQTGGSYLKE
;
A
#
# COMPACT_ATOMS: atom_id res chain seq x y z
N HIS A 1 -9.29 -12.31 4.00
CA HIS A 1 -8.58 -11.88 5.21
C HIS A 1 -9.61 -11.48 6.24
N TYR A 2 -9.61 -12.14 7.38
CA TYR A 2 -10.45 -11.79 8.52
C TYR A 2 -9.67 -10.85 9.43
N ASP A 3 -10.33 -9.86 10.01
CA ASP A 3 -9.74 -9.05 11.05
C ASP A 3 -9.49 -9.95 12.28
N GLU A 4 -8.30 -9.84 12.87
CA GLU A 4 -7.98 -10.60 14.08
C GLU A 4 -8.80 -10.05 15.23
N LEU A 5 -9.59 -10.90 15.88
CA LEU A 5 -10.22 -10.55 17.13
C LEU A 5 -9.13 -10.38 18.19
N ALA A 6 -9.03 -9.18 18.73
CA ALA A 6 -7.97 -8.83 19.67
C ALA A 6 -8.14 -9.46 21.05
N PHE A 7 -9.21 -10.32 21.30
CA PHE A 7 -9.49 -10.63 22.69
C PHE A 7 -10.26 -11.89 23.05
N TYR A 8 -9.86 -12.49 24.15
CA TYR A 8 -10.60 -13.48 24.92
C TYR A 8 -11.42 -12.77 26.02
N SER A 9 -12.75 -12.89 25.98
CA SER A 9 -13.59 -12.50 27.10
C SER A 9 -13.41 -13.50 28.25
N MET A 10 -12.98 -13.03 29.41
CA MET A 10 -12.91 -13.85 30.62
C MET A 10 -14.26 -14.04 31.30
N PHE A 11 -15.33 -13.50 30.76
CA PHE A 11 -16.68 -13.60 31.35
C PHE A 11 -17.66 -14.19 30.34
N GLU A 12 -18.09 -15.41 30.61
CA GLU A 12 -19.20 -16.04 29.93
C GLU A 12 -20.47 -15.23 30.21
N GLY A 13 -21.09 -14.69 29.17
CA GLY A 13 -22.45 -14.19 29.22
C GLY A 13 -22.73 -12.76 28.78
N ASN A 14 -21.76 -11.88 28.61
CA ASN A 14 -21.98 -10.53 28.11
C ASN A 14 -21.11 -10.25 26.90
N SER A 15 -21.73 -10.14 25.73
CA SER A 15 -21.06 -9.74 24.50
C SER A 15 -20.77 -8.24 24.51
N TYR A 16 -19.66 -7.86 25.13
CA TYR A 16 -19.11 -6.52 24.90
C TYR A 16 -18.43 -6.52 23.52
N THR A 17 -18.81 -5.56 22.68
CA THR A 17 -18.10 -5.31 21.43
C THR A 17 -16.73 -4.75 21.75
N MET A 18 -15.74 -5.63 21.77
CA MET A 18 -14.34 -5.23 21.95
C MET A 18 -13.81 -4.67 20.62
N PRO A 19 -12.97 -3.61 20.67
CA PRO A 19 -12.28 -3.16 19.47
C PRO A 19 -11.41 -4.29 18.93
N PHE A 20 -11.51 -4.55 17.64
CA PHE A 20 -10.73 -5.56 16.96
C PHE A 20 -9.57 -4.92 16.18
N SER A 21 -8.52 -5.68 15.96
CA SER A 21 -7.39 -5.24 15.14
C SER A 21 -7.79 -5.20 13.68
N SER A 22 -7.84 -4.02 13.08
CA SER A 22 -8.27 -3.85 11.71
C SER A 22 -7.13 -3.99 10.71
N ARG A 23 -7.35 -4.80 9.67
CA ARG A 23 -6.49 -4.90 8.49
C ARG A 23 -7.10 -4.19 7.28
N SER A 24 -7.89 -3.15 7.51
CA SER A 24 -8.56 -2.39 6.45
C SER A 24 -7.59 -1.82 5.41
N MET A 25 -6.36 -1.50 5.80
CA MET A 25 -5.30 -1.01 4.92
C MET A 25 -4.87 -2.03 3.85
N GLU A 26 -5.13 -3.32 4.07
CA GLU A 26 -4.82 -4.39 3.12
C GLU A 26 -5.93 -4.56 2.07
N ARG A 27 -7.13 -4.04 2.34
CA ARG A 27 -8.32 -4.20 1.50
C ARG A 27 -8.47 -3.04 0.51
N GLY A 28 -9.25 -3.27 -0.53
CA GLY A 28 -9.58 -2.25 -1.53
C GLY A 28 -8.48 -1.96 -2.55
N LYS A 29 -7.44 -2.80 -2.64
CA LYS A 29 -6.44 -2.68 -3.70
C LYS A 29 -7.01 -3.20 -5.01
N LEU A 30 -6.93 -2.39 -6.06
CA LEU A 30 -7.32 -2.77 -7.40
C LEU A 30 -6.29 -3.75 -7.97
N LEU A 31 -6.71 -4.97 -8.26
CA LEU A 31 -5.82 -6.03 -8.78
C LEU A 31 -5.81 -6.10 -10.29
N SER A 32 -6.96 -5.82 -10.93
CA SER A 32 -7.07 -5.77 -12.38
C SER A 32 -8.19 -4.87 -12.85
N GLU A 33 -8.00 -4.32 -14.04
CA GLU A 33 -9.00 -3.58 -14.80
C GLU A 33 -9.09 -4.20 -16.20
N GLU A 34 -10.30 -4.31 -16.71
CA GLU A 34 -10.56 -4.80 -18.06
C GLU A 34 -11.47 -3.80 -18.80
N TYR A 35 -11.09 -3.49 -20.02
CA TYR A 35 -11.79 -2.55 -20.88
C TYR A 35 -12.27 -3.26 -22.14
N TYR A 36 -13.55 -3.16 -22.40
CA TYR A 36 -14.21 -3.80 -23.52
C TYR A 36 -14.72 -2.76 -24.53
N ASP A 37 -14.82 -3.17 -25.78
CA ASP A 37 -15.48 -2.34 -26.81
C ASP A 37 -17.01 -2.53 -26.78
N VAL A 38 -17.71 -1.82 -27.68
CA VAL A 38 -19.16 -1.90 -27.82
C VAL A 38 -19.70 -3.29 -28.23
N ASN A 39 -18.81 -4.20 -28.64
CA ASN A 39 -19.14 -5.56 -29.01
C ASN A 39 -18.65 -6.58 -27.96
N ASP A 40 -18.43 -6.15 -26.72
CA ASP A 40 -17.93 -6.95 -25.59
C ASP A 40 -16.56 -7.63 -25.87
N ARG A 41 -15.72 -7.04 -26.73
CA ARG A 41 -14.39 -7.55 -27.00
C ARG A 41 -13.39 -6.87 -26.09
N LEU A 42 -12.59 -7.65 -25.36
CA LEU A 42 -11.52 -7.14 -24.51
C LEU A 42 -10.50 -6.36 -25.34
N ARG A 43 -10.26 -5.10 -25.00
CA ARG A 43 -9.34 -4.17 -25.67
C ARG A 43 -8.10 -3.86 -24.88
N LYS A 44 -8.26 -3.83 -23.57
CA LYS A 44 -7.17 -3.52 -22.66
C LYS A 44 -7.39 -4.27 -21.37
N LYS A 45 -6.30 -4.82 -20.82
CA LYS A 45 -6.27 -5.38 -19.48
C LYS A 45 -5.08 -4.79 -18.73
N VAL A 46 -5.31 -4.32 -17.50
CA VAL A 46 -4.27 -3.82 -16.62
C VAL A 46 -4.26 -4.69 -15.37
N ASN A 47 -3.10 -5.23 -15.03
CA ASN A 47 -2.90 -6.00 -13.82
C ASN A 47 -1.93 -5.26 -12.90
N TYR A 48 -2.32 -5.13 -11.65
CA TYR A 48 -1.54 -4.47 -10.61
C TYR A 48 -0.96 -5.51 -9.66
N ARG A 49 0.31 -5.36 -9.31
CA ARG A 49 0.97 -6.12 -8.26
C ARG A 49 1.43 -5.16 -7.18
N TYR A 50 1.29 -5.58 -5.95
CA TYR A 50 1.68 -4.80 -4.79
C TYR A 50 2.70 -5.56 -3.98
N LYS A 51 3.65 -4.83 -3.40
CA LYS A 51 4.56 -5.34 -2.39
C LYS A 51 4.28 -4.72 -1.04
N GLU A 52 4.38 -5.52 -0.02
CA GLU A 52 4.33 -5.06 1.35
C GLU A 52 5.64 -4.39 1.72
N VAL A 53 5.53 -3.18 2.25
CA VAL A 53 6.68 -2.43 2.77
C VAL A 53 6.59 -2.43 4.29
N THR A 54 7.63 -2.83 4.96
CA THR A 54 7.64 -3.05 6.41
C THR A 54 6.67 -4.16 6.86
N PRO A 55 6.91 -5.42 6.42
CA PRO A 55 6.03 -6.53 6.75
C PRO A 55 5.87 -6.70 8.26
N GLY A 56 4.61 -6.96 8.66
CA GLY A 56 4.28 -7.23 10.05
C GLY A 56 4.43 -6.06 11.02
N SER A 57 4.65 -4.83 10.53
CA SER A 57 4.74 -3.68 11.41
C SER A 57 3.37 -3.29 11.98
N PHE A 58 3.30 -3.13 13.27
CA PHE A 58 2.10 -2.69 13.98
C PHE A 58 2.47 -1.86 15.21
N VAL A 59 1.53 -1.04 15.64
CA VAL A 59 1.57 -0.35 16.93
C VAL A 59 0.55 -1.02 17.83
N THR A 60 0.95 -1.38 19.03
CA THR A 60 0.02 -1.86 20.05
C THR A 60 -0.56 -0.68 20.82
N ALA A 61 -1.86 -0.73 21.04
CA ALA A 61 -2.55 0.19 21.91
C ALA A 61 -3.24 -0.60 23.01
N ASP A 62 -2.93 -0.25 24.26
CA ASP A 62 -3.58 -0.83 25.42
C ASP A 62 -4.79 0.04 25.76
N GLN A 63 -5.95 -0.57 25.78
CA GLN A 63 -7.17 0.08 26.21
C GLN A 63 -7.69 -0.61 27.46
N MET A 64 -7.88 0.14 28.52
CA MET A 64 -8.51 -0.35 29.73
C MET A 64 -9.94 0.18 29.81
N VAL A 65 -10.90 -0.72 29.88
CA VAL A 65 -12.30 -0.39 30.12
C VAL A 65 -12.64 -0.77 31.54
N LEU A 66 -13.09 0.23 32.29
CA LEU A 66 -13.65 0.03 33.61
C LEU A 66 -15.15 -0.13 33.44
N PHE A 67 -15.71 -1.20 33.97
CA PHE A 67 -17.17 -1.36 34.04
C PHE A 67 -17.60 -1.63 35.46
N PHE A 68 -18.74 -1.06 35.78
CA PHE A 68 -19.39 -1.26 37.08
C PHE A 68 -20.55 -2.23 36.86
N CYS A 69 -20.52 -3.34 37.55
CA CYS A 69 -21.67 -4.23 37.62
C CYS A 69 -22.30 -4.01 38.99
N THR A 70 -23.49 -3.45 38.99
CA THR A 70 -24.30 -3.30 40.23
C THR A 70 -25.33 -4.42 40.20
N ASP A 71 -25.05 -5.49 40.87
CA ASP A 71 -26.09 -6.41 41.32
C ASP A 71 -26.56 -6.00 42.70
N LEU A 72 -27.85 -6.22 43.00
CA LEU A 72 -28.48 -5.70 44.23
C LEU A 72 -27.76 -6.07 45.54
N ASP A 73 -26.94 -7.12 45.53
CA ASP A 73 -26.23 -7.62 46.72
C ASP A 73 -24.70 -7.63 46.60
N ASN A 74 -24.12 -7.32 45.45
CA ASN A 74 -22.67 -7.30 45.27
C ASN A 74 -22.22 -6.21 44.29
N PHE A 75 -21.48 -5.27 44.82
CA PHE A 75 -20.78 -4.29 44.02
C PHE A 75 -19.48 -4.89 43.50
N MET A 76 -19.45 -5.29 42.24
CA MET A 76 -18.25 -5.78 41.56
C MET A 76 -17.70 -4.69 40.62
N LEU A 77 -16.51 -4.22 40.94
CA LEU A 77 -15.72 -3.38 40.05
C LEU A 77 -14.89 -4.29 39.13
N GLY A 78 -15.26 -4.39 37.86
CA GLY A 78 -14.53 -5.14 36.85
C GLY A 78 -13.58 -4.23 36.08
N LYS A 79 -12.35 -4.70 35.85
CA LYS A 79 -11.38 -4.09 34.95
C LYS A 79 -11.15 -5.05 33.81
N VAL A 80 -11.37 -4.61 32.56
CA VAL A 80 -11.00 -5.37 31.38
C VAL A 80 -9.97 -4.56 30.60
N GLY A 81 -8.80 -5.13 30.43
CA GLY A 81 -7.77 -4.60 29.54
C GLY A 81 -7.90 -5.24 28.17
N THR A 82 -7.86 -4.44 27.12
CA THR A 82 -7.78 -4.92 25.74
C THR A 82 -6.49 -4.46 25.11
N LEU A 83 -5.83 -5.38 24.42
CA LEU A 83 -4.67 -5.08 23.58
C LEU A 83 -5.14 -5.05 22.14
N THR A 84 -5.07 -3.89 21.49
CA THR A 84 -5.37 -3.75 20.06
C THR A 84 -4.08 -3.55 19.28
N ARG A 85 -4.02 -4.12 18.06
CA ARG A 85 -2.92 -3.88 17.13
C ARG A 85 -3.41 -2.99 15.98
N THR A 86 -2.75 -1.87 15.79
CA THR A 86 -2.95 -1.06 14.59
C THR A 86 -1.81 -1.39 13.62
N TYR A 87 -2.16 -2.06 12.52
CA TYR A 87 -1.19 -2.41 11.49
C TYR A 87 -0.76 -1.15 10.72
N THR A 88 0.55 -0.93 10.66
CA THR A 88 1.16 0.26 10.05
C THR A 88 1.90 -0.07 8.75
N HIS A 89 1.89 -1.34 8.33
CA HIS A 89 2.49 -1.72 7.07
C HIS A 89 1.71 -1.12 5.89
N ALA A 90 2.43 -0.79 4.83
CA ALA A 90 1.86 -0.24 3.62
C ALA A 90 2.10 -1.19 2.44
N TYR A 91 1.13 -1.26 1.55
CA TYR A 91 1.27 -1.91 0.25
C TYR A 91 1.51 -0.85 -0.81
N LEU A 92 2.66 -0.91 -1.46
CA LEU A 92 3.01 -0.05 -2.58
C LEU A 92 2.94 -0.85 -3.88
N THR A 93 2.63 -0.17 -4.98
CA THR A 93 2.61 -0.79 -6.30
C THR A 93 3.99 -1.31 -6.65
N ASP A 94 4.12 -2.60 -6.90
CA ASP A 94 5.38 -3.23 -7.29
C ASP A 94 5.55 -3.24 -8.81
N SER A 95 4.52 -3.70 -9.52
CA SER A 95 4.49 -3.65 -10.97
C SER A 95 3.09 -3.46 -11.54
N VAL A 96 3.03 -2.92 -12.75
CA VAL A 96 1.81 -2.78 -13.55
C VAL A 96 2.09 -3.38 -14.91
N ILE A 97 1.23 -4.32 -15.32
CA ILE A 97 1.28 -4.97 -16.63
C ILE A 97 0.04 -4.56 -17.40
N GLU A 98 0.23 -3.82 -18.45
CA GLU A 98 -0.82 -3.40 -19.38
C GLU A 98 -0.76 -4.24 -20.66
N THR A 99 -1.86 -4.89 -21.01
CA THR A 99 -1.99 -5.70 -22.22
C THR A 99 -3.02 -5.03 -23.11
N LEU A 100 -2.62 -4.68 -24.32
CA LEU A 100 -3.47 -4.09 -25.36
C LEU A 100 -3.81 -5.15 -26.42
N TYR A 101 -5.08 -5.28 -26.74
CA TYR A 101 -5.60 -6.22 -27.72
C TYR A 101 -6.07 -5.46 -28.97
N PRO A 102 -5.30 -5.46 -30.07
CA PRO A 102 -5.67 -4.76 -31.31
C PRO A 102 -6.89 -5.38 -31.96
N GLN A 103 -7.61 -4.56 -32.75
CA GLN A 103 -8.83 -5.01 -33.46
C GLN A 103 -8.57 -6.10 -34.51
N SER A 104 -7.38 -6.10 -35.08
CA SER A 104 -7.00 -6.93 -36.22
C SER A 104 -6.63 -8.38 -35.86
N GLY A 105 -6.84 -8.81 -34.62
CA GLY A 105 -6.49 -10.17 -34.18
C GLY A 105 -4.99 -10.45 -34.08
N ASN A 106 -4.16 -9.44 -34.23
CA ASN A 106 -2.70 -9.53 -34.12
C ASN A 106 -2.28 -9.74 -32.64
N THR A 107 -1.01 -10.07 -32.47
CA THR A 107 -0.39 -10.29 -31.17
C THR A 107 -0.65 -9.12 -30.20
N ALA A 108 -1.07 -9.44 -28.98
CA ALA A 108 -1.26 -8.45 -27.94
C ALA A 108 0.05 -7.70 -27.62
N PHE A 109 -0.04 -6.41 -27.41
CA PHE A 109 1.08 -5.58 -26.95
C PHE A 109 1.11 -5.59 -25.42
N VAL A 110 2.26 -5.90 -24.85
CA VAL A 110 2.46 -5.92 -23.40
C VAL A 110 3.41 -4.81 -23.02
N ILE A 111 2.97 -3.94 -22.11
CA ILE A 111 3.75 -2.88 -21.50
C ILE A 111 3.88 -3.23 -20.03
N GLU A 112 5.10 -3.36 -19.55
CA GLU A 112 5.40 -3.67 -18.17
C GLU A 112 6.12 -2.49 -17.53
N LYS A 113 5.70 -2.12 -16.31
CA LYS A 113 6.34 -1.10 -15.49
C LYS A 113 6.59 -1.65 -14.10
N ALA A 114 7.82 -1.56 -13.62
CA ALA A 114 8.23 -1.91 -12.28
C ALA A 114 8.58 -0.64 -11.50
N TYR A 115 8.19 -0.60 -10.23
CA TYR A 115 8.30 0.57 -9.38
C TYR A 115 9.24 0.29 -8.21
N GLN A 116 10.14 1.22 -7.95
CA GLN A 116 11.02 1.19 -6.78
C GLN A 116 10.80 2.43 -5.92
N TYR A 117 11.06 2.27 -4.63
CA TYR A 117 10.79 3.30 -3.63
C TYR A 117 12.02 3.50 -2.74
N ASN A 118 12.24 4.73 -2.32
CA ASN A 118 13.30 5.08 -1.38
C ASN A 118 12.92 4.72 0.08
N LYS A 119 13.83 4.99 1.02
CA LYS A 119 13.63 4.74 2.46
C LYS A 119 12.40 5.43 3.06
N TYR A 120 11.92 6.50 2.41
CA TYR A 120 10.71 7.25 2.81
C TYR A 120 9.44 6.77 2.10
N LYS A 121 9.49 5.64 1.40
CA LYS A 121 8.37 5.08 0.61
C LYS A 121 7.92 5.97 -0.55
N GLN A 122 8.79 6.88 -1.02
CA GLN A 122 8.56 7.71 -2.19
C GLN A 122 9.07 6.99 -3.43
N LEU A 123 8.40 7.18 -4.55
CA LEU A 123 8.77 6.59 -5.82
C LEU A 123 10.15 7.09 -6.27
N SER A 124 11.13 6.21 -6.30
CA SER A 124 12.50 6.54 -6.73
C SER A 124 12.80 6.16 -8.17
N GLN A 125 12.14 5.12 -8.68
CA GLN A 125 12.41 4.63 -10.03
C GLN A 125 11.19 3.97 -10.65
N ILE A 126 11.01 4.19 -11.95
CA ILE A 126 10.09 3.43 -12.80
C ILE A 126 10.93 2.82 -13.91
N ALA A 127 11.03 1.51 -13.94
CA ALA A 127 11.64 0.78 -15.04
C ALA A 127 10.54 0.10 -15.86
N GLY A 128 10.68 0.10 -17.16
CA GLY A 128 9.68 -0.51 -18.02
C GLY A 128 10.22 -0.85 -19.42
N ARG A 129 9.30 -1.31 -20.25
CA ARG A 129 9.56 -1.58 -21.65
C ARG A 129 8.42 -1.02 -22.49
N ASN A 130 8.77 -0.27 -23.52
CA ASN A 130 7.82 0.27 -24.48
C ASN A 130 7.27 -0.81 -25.41
N SER A 131 6.23 -0.46 -26.16
CA SER A 131 5.64 -1.34 -27.19
C SER A 131 6.61 -1.73 -28.30
N ASP A 132 7.65 -0.94 -28.56
CA ASP A 132 8.74 -1.23 -29.51
C ASP A 132 9.88 -2.08 -28.90
N GLY A 133 9.68 -2.56 -27.67
CA GLY A 133 10.63 -3.41 -26.96
C GLY A 133 11.79 -2.67 -26.30
N LYS A 134 11.89 -1.34 -26.46
CA LYS A 134 12.94 -0.57 -25.83
C LYS A 134 12.69 -0.41 -24.34
N SER A 135 13.75 -0.57 -23.55
CA SER A 135 13.70 -0.30 -22.12
C SER A 135 13.56 1.19 -21.84
N THR A 136 12.73 1.52 -20.87
CA THR A 136 12.56 2.87 -20.34
C THR A 136 12.92 2.90 -18.88
N LEU A 137 13.54 3.97 -18.44
CA LEU A 137 13.89 4.21 -17.06
C LEU A 137 13.59 5.66 -16.70
N THR A 138 12.84 5.87 -15.63
CA THR A 138 12.60 7.18 -15.04
C THR A 138 13.10 7.13 -13.60
N GLU A 139 13.99 8.04 -13.25
CA GLU A 139 14.56 8.16 -11.90
C GLU A 139 14.15 9.48 -11.27
N TYR A 140 13.84 9.45 -9.99
CA TYR A 140 13.50 10.62 -9.18
C TYR A 140 14.49 10.75 -8.03
N VAL A 141 15.10 11.92 -7.91
CA VAL A 141 15.94 12.28 -6.78
C VAL A 141 15.22 13.35 -5.96
N TYR A 142 15.03 13.07 -4.68
CA TYR A 142 14.39 13.99 -3.76
C TYR A 142 15.41 14.87 -3.03
N ALA A 143 15.10 16.15 -2.85
CA ALA A 143 16.01 17.09 -2.21
C ALA A 143 16.47 16.60 -0.82
N ALA A 144 15.56 16.09 0.00
CA ALA A 144 15.87 15.57 1.33
C ALA A 144 16.85 14.38 1.34
N THR A 145 17.12 13.75 0.19
CA THR A 145 18.11 12.65 0.08
C THR A 145 19.52 13.13 -0.27
N LEU A 146 19.67 14.42 -0.59
CA LEU A 146 20.95 15.03 -0.94
C LEU A 146 21.63 15.63 0.30
N PRO A 147 22.94 15.49 0.42
CA PRO A 147 23.68 15.97 1.61
C PRO A 147 23.51 17.46 1.91
N GLU A 148 23.43 18.29 0.85
CA GLU A 148 23.26 19.74 0.97
C GLU A 148 21.91 20.18 1.51
N TYR A 149 20.89 19.29 1.44
CA TYR A 149 19.53 19.55 1.92
C TYR A 149 19.15 18.68 3.14
N LYS A 150 20.13 18.21 3.90
CA LYS A 150 19.91 17.37 5.07
C LYS A 150 18.96 18.01 6.10
N TRP A 151 18.95 19.33 6.21
CA TRP A 151 18.03 20.08 7.06
C TRP A 151 16.55 19.85 6.69
N MET A 152 16.26 19.53 5.41
CA MET A 152 14.89 19.20 4.97
C MET A 152 14.44 17.85 5.53
N GLU A 153 15.36 16.88 5.62
CA GLU A 153 15.08 15.59 6.27
C GLU A 153 14.76 15.79 7.75
N GLU A 154 15.55 16.60 8.44
CA GLU A 154 15.36 16.92 9.86
C GLU A 154 14.05 17.69 10.12
N ALA A 155 13.63 18.54 9.17
CA ALA A 155 12.36 19.25 9.20
C ALA A 155 11.17 18.45 8.65
N HIS A 156 11.35 17.16 8.31
CA HIS A 156 10.35 16.29 7.66
C HIS A 156 9.78 16.84 6.34
N ILE A 157 10.54 17.65 5.61
CA ILE A 157 10.19 18.16 4.28
C ILE A 157 10.75 17.18 3.24
N LEU A 158 10.03 16.11 2.97
CA LEU A 158 10.54 14.97 2.21
C LEU A 158 10.14 14.97 0.73
N SER A 159 9.06 15.69 0.36
CA SER A 159 8.40 15.56 -0.96
C SER A 159 9.07 16.30 -2.13
N PRO A 160 9.86 17.38 -1.96
CA PRO A 160 10.42 18.10 -3.09
C PRO A 160 11.33 17.23 -3.94
N VAL A 161 11.03 17.13 -5.24
CA VAL A 161 11.87 16.46 -6.22
C VAL A 161 12.95 17.42 -6.68
N SER A 162 14.21 17.03 -6.54
CA SER A 162 15.38 17.80 -6.98
C SER A 162 15.66 17.58 -8.47
N SER A 163 15.60 16.33 -8.92
CA SER A 163 15.79 16.03 -10.34
C SER A 163 14.95 14.83 -10.77
N LYS A 164 14.58 14.83 -12.07
CA LYS A 164 13.93 13.72 -12.76
C LYS A 164 14.74 13.40 -14.02
N LYS A 165 15.18 12.16 -14.16
CA LYS A 165 15.93 11.68 -15.32
C LYS A 165 15.12 10.66 -16.09
N GLU A 166 15.05 10.79 -17.40
CA GLU A 166 14.36 9.86 -18.28
C GLU A 166 15.31 9.29 -19.32
N GLN A 167 15.29 7.98 -19.50
CA GLN A 167 16.08 7.25 -20.46
C GLN A 167 15.19 6.35 -21.30
N THR A 168 15.53 6.20 -22.59
CA THR A 168 14.91 5.22 -23.48
C THR A 168 15.98 4.57 -24.33
N GLY A 169 16.01 3.22 -24.35
CA GLY A 169 17.00 2.46 -25.11
C GLY A 169 18.44 2.72 -24.69
N GLY A 170 18.69 3.13 -23.43
CA GLY A 170 20.01 3.45 -22.91
C GLY A 170 20.47 4.90 -23.16
N SER A 171 19.66 5.72 -23.83
CA SER A 171 19.99 7.14 -24.06
C SER A 171 19.12 8.04 -23.18
N TYR A 172 19.74 9.07 -22.58
CA TYR A 172 19.00 10.08 -21.83
C TYR A 172 18.16 10.94 -22.79
N LEU A 173 16.90 11.10 -22.45
CA LEU A 173 15.96 11.95 -23.19
C LEU A 173 15.85 13.34 -22.57
N LYS A 174 15.93 13.41 -21.25
CA LYS A 174 15.76 14.65 -20.49
C LYS A 174 16.35 14.51 -19.08
N GLU A 175 16.97 15.55 -18.62
CA GLU A 175 17.44 15.70 -17.22
C GLU A 175 16.70 16.85 -16.53
#